data_e17a5759a20349cb30ab851355711efa
#
_entry.id   e17a5759a20349cb30ab851355711efa
#
_cell.length_a   1.000
_cell.length_b   1.000
_cell.length_c   1.000
_cell.angle_alpha   90.00
_cell.angle_beta   90.00
_cell.angle_gamma   90.00
#
_symmetry.space_group_name_H-M   'P 1'
#
loop_
_entity.id
_entity.type
_entity.pdbx_description
1 polymer ?
#
loop_
_entity_poly.entity_id
_entity_poly.type
_entity_poly.pdbx_seq_one_letter_code
_entity_poly.pdbx_strand_id
1 'polypeptide(L)'
;MLGGLFAAPAPTGPGLPEIFVYAYTAIFGLYTLMFLFTPGKMVTDHFDAPATPMLKFWIRGSAFGFITMLYLINIVETEEAVEVGTVSAFLCGLLYPWNAKYGLFTDGKLPVKYPMHYVPEVLMAGLTGLGAYILATH
;
A
#
# COMPACT_ATOMS: atom_id res chain seq x y z
N MET A 1 -12.59 27.36 -42.61
CA MET A 1 -13.30 26.73 -41.51
C MET A 1 -13.28 25.20 -41.63
N LEU A 2 -12.15 24.54 -41.49
CA LEU A 2 -12.00 23.07 -41.56
C LEU A 2 -11.11 22.52 -40.43
N GLY A 3 -10.98 23.27 -39.32
CA GLY A 3 -10.11 22.88 -38.18
C GLY A 3 -10.76 22.00 -37.12
N GLY A 4 -12.03 21.59 -37.29
CA GLY A 4 -12.76 20.86 -36.25
C GLY A 4 -12.96 19.35 -36.47
N LEU A 5 -12.49 18.80 -37.60
CA LEU A 5 -12.83 17.43 -37.97
C LEU A 5 -11.85 16.34 -37.55
N PHE A 6 -10.74 16.68 -36.90
CA PHE A 6 -9.72 15.71 -36.49
C PHE A 6 -9.25 15.92 -35.03
N ALA A 7 -10.12 16.40 -34.14
CA ALA A 7 -9.84 16.30 -32.70
C ALA A 7 -9.81 14.81 -32.36
N ALA A 8 -8.67 14.29 -31.91
CA ALA A 8 -8.57 12.94 -31.39
C ALA A 8 -9.62 12.77 -30.27
N PRO A 9 -10.38 11.66 -30.25
CA PRO A 9 -11.31 11.41 -29.16
C PRO A 9 -10.56 11.46 -27.83
N ALA A 10 -11.17 12.11 -26.82
CA ALA A 10 -10.61 12.14 -25.48
C ALA A 10 -10.34 10.70 -24.99
N PRO A 11 -9.24 10.43 -24.30
CA PRO A 11 -8.94 9.08 -23.80
C PRO A 11 -10.09 8.57 -22.96
N THR A 12 -10.67 7.41 -23.36
CA THR A 12 -11.81 6.76 -22.69
C THR A 12 -11.31 5.78 -21.65
N GLY A 13 -10.81 6.22 -20.50
CA GLY A 13 -10.35 5.34 -19.44
C GLY A 13 -9.73 6.12 -18.28
N PRO A 14 -9.49 5.45 -17.14
CA PRO A 14 -8.84 6.09 -16.00
C PRO A 14 -7.42 6.51 -16.36
N GLY A 15 -7.01 7.70 -15.91
CA GLY A 15 -5.63 8.15 -15.99
C GLY A 15 -4.75 7.45 -14.95
N LEU A 16 -3.44 7.73 -14.98
CA LEU A 16 -2.51 7.16 -13.99
C LEU A 16 -2.87 7.51 -12.54
N PRO A 17 -3.33 8.73 -12.21
CA PRO A 17 -3.76 9.04 -10.85
C PRO A 17 -4.90 8.14 -10.35
N GLU A 18 -5.92 7.91 -11.16
CA GLU A 18 -7.04 7.02 -10.82
C GLU A 18 -6.58 5.55 -10.70
N ILE A 19 -5.69 5.11 -11.58
CA ILE A 19 -5.09 3.77 -11.51
C ILE A 19 -4.33 3.59 -10.19
N PHE A 20 -3.59 4.60 -9.74
CA PHE A 20 -2.92 4.58 -8.45
C PHE A 20 -3.91 4.41 -7.30
N VAL A 21 -5.00 5.18 -7.28
CA VAL A 21 -6.03 5.07 -6.25
C VAL A 21 -6.67 3.69 -6.22
N TYR A 22 -6.97 3.12 -7.39
CA TYR A 22 -7.53 1.76 -7.49
C TYR A 22 -6.53 0.70 -6.99
N ALA A 23 -5.26 0.79 -7.39
CA ALA A 23 -4.22 -0.13 -6.95
C ALA A 23 -3.99 -0.03 -5.44
N TYR A 24 -3.89 1.17 -4.90
CA TYR A 24 -3.77 1.42 -3.48
C TYR A 24 -4.95 0.82 -2.70
N THR A 25 -6.17 1.11 -3.14
CA THR A 25 -7.40 0.61 -2.51
C THR A 25 -7.45 -0.91 -2.51
N ALA A 26 -7.09 -1.56 -3.63
CA ALA A 26 -7.08 -3.01 -3.74
C ALA A 26 -6.02 -3.64 -2.81
N ILE A 27 -4.80 -3.12 -2.80
CA ILE A 27 -3.69 -3.64 -2.00
C ILE A 27 -3.96 -3.46 -0.50
N PHE A 28 -4.22 -2.25 -0.06
CA PHE A 28 -4.49 -1.97 1.35
C PHE A 28 -5.81 -2.57 1.83
N GLY A 29 -6.82 -2.68 0.95
CA GLY A 29 -8.07 -3.37 1.23
C GLY A 29 -7.85 -4.86 1.50
N LEU A 30 -7.06 -5.54 0.67
CA LEU A 30 -6.71 -6.93 0.87
C LEU A 30 -5.94 -7.15 2.18
N TYR A 31 -4.92 -6.33 2.46
CA TYR A 31 -4.19 -6.40 3.73
C TYR A 31 -5.09 -6.14 4.94
N THR A 32 -6.01 -5.19 4.84
CA THR A 32 -7.00 -4.94 5.89
C THR A 32 -7.82 -6.19 6.22
N LEU A 33 -8.34 -6.87 5.18
CA LEU A 33 -9.09 -8.12 5.36
C LEU A 33 -8.22 -9.21 5.99
N MET A 34 -6.98 -9.35 5.55
CA MET A 34 -6.04 -10.34 6.11
C MET A 34 -5.71 -10.03 7.57
N PHE A 35 -5.50 -8.77 7.93
CA PHE A 35 -5.24 -8.37 9.32
C PHE A 35 -6.43 -8.65 10.24
N LEU A 36 -7.65 -8.43 9.76
CA LEU A 36 -8.85 -8.66 10.55
C LEU A 36 -9.18 -10.15 10.70
N PHE A 37 -9.12 -10.91 9.61
CA PHE A 37 -9.65 -12.27 9.57
C PHE A 37 -8.58 -13.37 9.66
N THR A 38 -7.36 -13.10 9.21
CA THR A 38 -6.27 -14.09 9.18
C THR A 38 -4.95 -13.57 9.76
N PRO A 39 -4.95 -12.87 10.92
CA PRO A 39 -3.72 -12.27 11.48
C PRO A 39 -2.63 -13.29 11.81
N GLY A 40 -3.02 -14.52 12.21
CA GLY A 40 -2.07 -15.59 12.46
C GLY A 40 -1.33 -16.02 11.21
N LYS A 41 -2.05 -16.14 10.09
CA LYS A 41 -1.47 -16.48 8.79
C LYS A 41 -0.53 -15.38 8.29
N MET A 42 -0.87 -14.12 8.53
CA MET A 42 0.02 -12.99 8.21
C MET A 42 1.38 -13.11 8.89
N VAL A 43 1.41 -13.55 10.15
CA VAL A 43 2.67 -13.77 10.86
C VAL A 43 3.42 -14.95 10.27
N THR A 44 2.80 -16.11 10.20
CA THR A 44 3.47 -17.38 9.82
C THR A 44 3.88 -17.46 8.35
N ASP A 45 3.24 -16.71 7.46
CA ASP A 45 3.64 -16.61 6.06
C ASP A 45 4.85 -15.67 5.85
N HIS A 46 4.96 -14.61 6.66
CA HIS A 46 5.96 -13.56 6.46
C HIS A 46 7.15 -13.65 7.42
N PHE A 47 6.98 -14.37 8.55
CA PHE A 47 8.01 -14.49 9.57
C PHE A 47 8.15 -15.94 10.04
N ASP A 48 9.36 -16.33 10.36
CA ASP A 48 9.65 -17.56 11.07
C ASP A 48 9.49 -17.33 12.58
N ALA A 49 8.23 -17.11 13.00
CA ALA A 49 7.86 -16.78 14.35
C ALA A 49 6.43 -17.26 14.68
N PRO A 50 6.14 -17.58 15.95
CA PRO A 50 4.81 -18.00 16.37
C PRO A 50 3.82 -16.83 16.37
N ALA A 51 2.59 -17.10 15.91
CA ALA A 51 1.49 -16.15 15.95
C ALA A 51 0.81 -16.19 17.33
N THR A 52 1.36 -15.45 18.29
CA THR A 52 0.80 -15.37 19.66
C THR A 52 -0.53 -14.61 19.71
N PRO A 53 -1.41 -14.85 20.71
CA PRO A 53 -2.64 -14.08 20.90
C PRO A 53 -2.39 -12.56 20.98
N MET A 54 -1.34 -12.13 21.66
CA MET A 54 -0.95 -10.73 21.78
C MET A 54 -0.59 -10.13 20.42
N LEU A 55 0.20 -10.85 19.61
CA LEU A 55 0.59 -10.39 18.26
C LEU A 55 -0.61 -10.28 17.34
N LYS A 56 -1.50 -11.27 17.36
CA LYS A 56 -2.76 -11.23 16.58
C LYS A 56 -3.67 -10.07 17.01
N PHE A 57 -3.73 -9.76 18.29
CA PHE A 57 -4.45 -8.60 18.82
C PHE A 57 -3.90 -7.29 18.24
N TRP A 58 -2.58 -7.09 18.26
CA TRP A 58 -1.96 -5.89 17.70
C TRP A 58 -2.12 -5.77 16.18
N ILE A 59 -2.05 -6.88 15.46
CA ILE A 59 -2.27 -6.89 14.00
C ILE A 59 -3.71 -6.48 13.69
N ARG A 60 -4.71 -7.03 14.38
CA ARG A 60 -6.10 -6.60 14.21
C ARG A 60 -6.28 -5.12 14.55
N GLY A 61 -5.68 -4.65 15.63
CA GLY A 61 -5.72 -3.25 16.01
C GLY A 61 -5.10 -2.32 14.97
N SER A 62 -4.02 -2.72 14.32
CA SER A 62 -3.36 -1.94 13.27
C SER A 62 -4.21 -1.78 12.00
N ALA A 63 -5.20 -2.66 11.78
CA ALA A 63 -6.15 -2.51 10.68
C ALA A 63 -6.96 -1.19 10.74
N PHE A 64 -7.11 -0.60 11.93
CA PHE A 64 -7.72 0.72 12.10
C PHE A 64 -7.04 1.78 11.23
N GLY A 65 -5.71 1.82 11.24
CA GLY A 65 -4.94 2.76 10.41
C GLY A 65 -5.18 2.55 8.92
N PHE A 66 -5.21 1.29 8.48
CA PHE A 66 -5.47 0.95 7.07
C PHE A 66 -6.90 1.33 6.64
N ILE A 67 -7.89 1.06 7.47
CA ILE A 67 -9.28 1.46 7.21
C ILE A 67 -9.40 2.97 7.10
N THR A 68 -8.76 3.71 8.01
CA THR A 68 -8.76 5.17 7.98
C THR A 68 -8.11 5.71 6.70
N MET A 69 -6.98 5.14 6.28
CA MET A 69 -6.32 5.52 5.04
C MET A 69 -7.15 5.19 3.82
N LEU A 70 -7.77 4.02 3.77
CA LEU A 70 -8.68 3.63 2.68
C LEU A 70 -9.87 4.59 2.57
N TYR A 71 -10.45 4.97 3.69
CA TYR A 71 -11.52 5.96 3.71
C TYR A 71 -11.02 7.30 3.15
N LEU A 72 -9.93 7.81 3.69
CA LEU A 72 -9.37 9.11 3.28
C LEU A 72 -9.06 9.16 1.78
N ILE A 73 -8.33 8.17 1.26
CA ILE A 73 -7.93 8.07 -0.15
C ILE A 73 -9.14 8.10 -1.10
N ASN A 74 -10.29 7.58 -0.68
CA ASN A 74 -11.48 7.48 -1.51
C ASN A 74 -12.46 8.64 -1.35
N ILE A 75 -12.20 9.61 -0.47
CA ILE A 75 -13.07 10.78 -0.28
C ILE A 75 -12.42 12.11 -0.66
N VAL A 76 -11.10 12.17 -0.77
CA VAL A 76 -10.38 13.38 -1.21
C VAL A 76 -10.26 13.44 -2.73
N GLU A 77 -9.87 14.58 -3.26
CA GLU A 77 -9.59 14.74 -4.69
C GLU A 77 -8.44 13.81 -5.14
N THR A 78 -8.47 13.39 -6.40
CA THR A 78 -7.53 12.38 -6.92
C THR A 78 -6.06 12.77 -6.73
N GLU A 79 -5.71 14.04 -6.93
CA GLU A 79 -4.34 14.53 -6.74
C GLU A 79 -3.90 14.42 -5.27
N GLU A 80 -4.75 14.82 -4.35
CA GLU A 80 -4.51 14.69 -2.91
C GLU A 80 -4.43 13.21 -2.50
N ALA A 81 -5.26 12.35 -3.09
CA ALA A 81 -5.22 10.91 -2.87
C ALA A 81 -3.88 10.31 -3.29
N VAL A 82 -3.30 10.74 -4.41
CA VAL A 82 -1.98 10.29 -4.86
C VAL A 82 -0.90 10.75 -3.88
N GLU A 83 -0.93 11.99 -3.42
CA GLU A 83 0.03 12.51 -2.46
C GLU A 83 -0.02 11.74 -1.13
N VAL A 84 -1.20 11.67 -0.51
CA VAL A 84 -1.41 10.96 0.75
C VAL A 84 -1.10 9.47 0.62
N GLY A 85 -1.53 8.84 -0.47
CA GLY A 85 -1.27 7.43 -0.74
C GLY A 85 0.21 7.12 -0.94
N THR A 86 0.95 8.01 -1.62
CA THR A 86 2.40 7.86 -1.82
C THR A 86 3.14 7.94 -0.49
N VAL A 87 2.85 8.94 0.33
CA VAL A 87 3.47 9.10 1.65
C VAL A 87 3.13 7.91 2.56
N SER A 88 1.88 7.49 2.60
CA SER A 88 1.47 6.37 3.44
C SER A 88 2.05 5.03 2.98
N ALA A 89 2.16 4.77 1.68
CA ALA A 89 2.81 3.58 1.15
C ALA A 89 4.31 3.56 1.47
N PHE A 90 4.99 4.70 1.34
CA PHE A 90 6.40 4.84 1.73
C PHE A 90 6.61 4.57 3.23
N LEU A 91 5.81 5.20 4.09
CA LEU A 91 5.91 5.00 5.54
C LEU A 91 5.56 3.57 5.94
N CYS A 92 4.54 2.98 5.31
CA CYS A 92 4.19 1.58 5.53
C CYS A 92 5.36 0.65 5.16
N GLY A 93 5.97 0.85 4.00
CA GLY A 93 7.15 0.08 3.57
C GLY A 93 8.33 0.24 4.53
N LEU A 94 8.62 1.46 4.92
CA LEU A 94 9.72 1.78 5.82
C LEU A 94 9.54 1.18 7.22
N LEU A 95 8.33 1.26 7.78
CA LEU A 95 8.05 0.83 9.15
C LEU A 95 7.71 -0.66 9.29
N TYR A 96 7.28 -1.32 8.22
CA TYR A 96 6.93 -2.74 8.24
C TYR A 96 7.94 -3.62 7.50
N PRO A 97 7.87 -3.85 6.18
CA PRO A 97 8.73 -4.85 5.56
C PRO A 97 10.22 -4.51 5.63
N TRP A 98 10.60 -3.27 5.40
CA TRP A 98 12.01 -2.88 5.43
C TRP A 98 12.55 -2.75 6.85
N ASN A 99 11.73 -2.27 7.79
CA ASN A 99 12.10 -2.26 9.20
C ASN A 99 12.33 -3.69 9.72
N ALA A 100 11.44 -4.62 9.41
CA ALA A 100 11.60 -6.02 9.81
C ALA A 100 12.89 -6.64 9.25
N LYS A 101 13.17 -6.38 7.98
CA LYS A 101 14.35 -6.92 7.27
C LYS A 101 15.67 -6.34 7.76
N TYR A 102 15.72 -5.04 7.99
CA TYR A 102 16.97 -4.33 8.28
C TYR A 102 17.11 -3.89 9.74
N GLY A 103 16.06 -3.98 10.55
CA GLY A 103 16.07 -3.53 11.95
C GLY A 103 16.23 -2.01 12.08
N LEU A 104 15.56 -1.23 11.22
CA LEU A 104 15.76 0.22 11.16
C LEU A 104 15.26 0.93 12.42
N PHE A 105 14.13 0.45 12.98
CA PHE A 105 13.44 1.03 14.13
C PHE A 105 13.12 -0.01 15.21
N THR A 106 13.71 -1.19 15.14
CA THR A 106 13.57 -2.27 16.11
C THR A 106 14.91 -2.62 16.72
N ASP A 107 14.92 -3.33 17.84
CA ASP A 107 16.14 -3.80 18.52
C ASP A 107 16.81 -4.98 17.79
N GLY A 108 16.82 -4.93 16.48
CA GLY A 108 17.41 -5.93 15.60
C GLY A 108 16.50 -6.34 14.45
N LYS A 109 17.01 -7.19 13.58
CA LYS A 109 16.28 -7.73 12.44
C LYS A 109 15.27 -8.77 12.93
N LEU A 110 14.07 -8.79 12.34
CA LEU A 110 13.09 -9.83 12.58
C LEU A 110 13.34 -11.04 11.66
N PRO A 111 12.91 -12.24 12.04
CA PRO A 111 13.10 -13.46 11.24
C PRO A 111 12.13 -13.50 10.05
N VAL A 112 12.40 -12.69 9.03
CA VAL A 112 11.58 -12.62 7.82
C VAL A 112 11.66 -13.91 7.01
N LYS A 113 10.53 -14.30 6.42
CA LYS A 113 10.38 -15.56 5.69
C LYS A 113 10.11 -15.30 4.22
N TYR A 114 10.98 -15.79 3.38
CA TYR A 114 10.84 -15.69 1.92
C TYR A 114 10.22 -16.98 1.33
N PRO A 115 9.52 -16.91 0.18
CA PRO A 115 9.38 -15.75 -0.69
C PRO A 115 8.28 -14.75 -0.26
N MET A 116 7.41 -15.10 0.69
CA MET A 116 6.22 -14.29 1.00
C MET A 116 6.53 -12.87 1.48
N HIS A 117 7.65 -12.69 2.18
CA HIS A 117 8.05 -11.35 2.65
C HIS A 117 8.43 -10.40 1.51
N TYR A 118 8.76 -10.90 0.31
CA TYR A 118 8.94 -10.04 -0.87
C TYR A 118 7.67 -9.31 -1.29
N VAL A 119 6.49 -9.88 -1.03
CA VAL A 119 5.21 -9.31 -1.48
C VAL A 119 5.01 -7.89 -0.93
N PRO A 120 5.02 -7.63 0.39
CA PRO A 120 4.89 -6.28 0.91
C PRO A 120 6.07 -5.38 0.53
N GLU A 121 7.29 -5.89 0.41
CA GLU A 121 8.45 -5.12 -0.02
C GLU A 121 8.23 -4.55 -1.43
N VAL A 122 7.81 -5.38 -2.37
CA VAL A 122 7.60 -5.00 -3.78
C VAL A 122 6.36 -4.12 -3.94
N LEU A 123 5.27 -4.44 -3.26
CA LEU A 123 4.03 -3.66 -3.35
C LEU A 123 4.20 -2.25 -2.80
N MET A 124 4.87 -2.09 -1.66
CA MET A 124 5.12 -0.76 -1.09
C MET A 124 6.11 0.05 -1.93
N ALA A 125 7.16 -0.58 -2.46
CA ALA A 125 8.08 0.06 -3.39
C ALA A 125 7.38 0.47 -4.69
N GLY A 126 6.53 -0.39 -5.24
CA GLY A 126 5.77 -0.13 -6.46
C GLY A 126 4.78 1.03 -6.32
N LEU A 127 3.99 1.04 -5.25
CA LEU A 127 3.06 2.15 -4.96
C LEU A 127 3.81 3.46 -4.73
N THR A 128 4.88 3.44 -3.94
CA THR A 128 5.70 4.63 -3.68
C THR A 128 6.30 5.17 -4.98
N GLY A 129 6.88 4.30 -5.79
CA GLY A 129 7.50 4.67 -7.06
C GLY A 129 6.48 5.21 -8.08
N LEU A 130 5.33 4.55 -8.23
CA LEU A 130 4.25 5.01 -9.10
C LEU A 130 3.71 6.37 -8.66
N GLY A 131 3.42 6.52 -7.37
CA GLY A 131 2.92 7.78 -6.83
C GLY A 131 3.93 8.92 -7.00
N ALA A 132 5.20 8.68 -6.68
CA ALA A 132 6.27 9.67 -6.88
C ALA A 132 6.41 10.07 -8.37
N TYR A 133 6.30 9.11 -9.29
CA TYR A 133 6.31 9.39 -10.73
C TYR A 133 5.13 10.28 -11.13
N ILE A 134 3.92 9.96 -10.68
CA ILE A 134 2.72 10.78 -10.99
C ILE A 134 2.90 12.21 -10.45
N LEU A 135 3.32 12.36 -9.19
CA LEU A 135 3.53 13.67 -8.58
C LEU A 135 4.61 14.50 -9.27
N ALA A 136 5.59 13.85 -9.91
CA ALA A 136 6.64 14.54 -10.64
C ALA A 136 6.24 14.91 -12.08
N THR A 137 5.20 14.29 -12.66
CA THR A 137 4.84 14.42 -14.08
C THR A 137 3.45 14.98 -14.34
N HIS A 138 2.63 15.08 -13.34
CA HIS A 138 1.28 15.62 -13.36
C HIS A 138 1.16 16.78 -12.39
#